data_83f417eebed4ca88e7f8931d56c831db
#
_entry.id   83f417eebed4ca88e7f8931d56c831db
#
_cell.length_a   1.000
_cell.length_b   1.000
_cell.length_c   1.000
_cell.angle_alpha   90.00
_cell.angle_beta   90.00
_cell.angle_gamma   90.00
#
_symmetry.space_group_name_H-M   'P 1'
#
loop_
_entity.id
_entity.type
_entity.pdbx_description
1 polymer ?
#
loop_
_entity_poly.entity_id
_entity_poly.type
_entity_poly.pdbx_seq_one_letter_code
_entity_poly.pdbx_strand_id
1 'polypeptide(L)'
;MDAEQDFRRRVGIHAHHVDRWAGAHPTYLRIGGVVPLSTTDYPDHLSAVVFCQGCPWRCGYCHNPHLLPRRNAQEIPWQDVMKFLARRRGLLDAVVFSGGEPTLQAGLGEAMREVRQMGFRVGLHTAGIYPRRLKALLPLTDWIAMDIKAPFAAYAATTGRRDSGKAARESMQLILDSGVDHEFRTTVHASLLPSSTLAKLAQSLARLGVRNYALQEFRARGCASPVRQVTSSYLTDSFCRSLTPLFSSFSVRRAQ
;
A
#
# COMPACT_ATOMS: atom_id res chain seq x y z
N MET A 1 18.29 11.16 -9.85
CA MET A 1 17.50 11.06 -11.09
C MET A 1 16.06 11.23 -10.69
N ASP A 2 15.36 12.17 -11.31
CA ASP A 2 14.02 12.63 -10.95
C ASP A 2 12.98 11.54 -11.26
N ALA A 3 12.10 11.23 -10.31
CA ALA A 3 11.06 10.20 -10.47
C ALA A 3 10.13 10.50 -11.66
N GLU A 4 9.88 11.78 -11.95
CA GLU A 4 9.10 12.23 -13.10
C GLU A 4 9.86 11.98 -14.42
N GLN A 5 11.15 12.31 -14.48
CA GLN A 5 11.97 12.07 -15.66
C GLN A 5 12.17 10.58 -15.92
N ASP A 6 12.38 9.77 -14.86
CA ASP A 6 12.49 8.32 -14.97
C ASP A 6 11.17 7.70 -15.45
N PHE A 7 10.03 8.13 -14.91
CA PHE A 7 8.70 7.69 -15.37
C PHE A 7 8.46 8.06 -16.83
N ARG A 8 8.66 9.33 -17.20
CA ARG A 8 8.45 9.81 -18.59
C ARG A 8 9.35 9.08 -19.59
N ARG A 9 10.61 8.83 -19.22
CA ARG A 9 11.58 8.07 -20.06
C ARG A 9 11.16 6.62 -20.24
N ARG A 10 10.73 5.95 -19.18
CA ARG A 10 10.31 4.53 -19.21
C ARG A 10 9.00 4.32 -19.99
N VAL A 11 8.12 5.31 -20.01
CA VAL A 11 6.81 5.21 -20.69
C VAL A 11 6.74 5.94 -22.03
N GLY A 12 7.86 6.54 -22.49
CA GLY A 12 7.94 7.21 -23.78
C GLY A 12 7.10 8.48 -23.90
N ILE A 13 6.89 9.22 -22.80
CA ILE A 13 6.21 10.51 -22.80
C ILE A 13 7.26 11.62 -22.99
N HIS A 14 7.36 12.19 -24.19
CA HIS A 14 8.21 13.34 -24.45
C HIS A 14 7.58 14.62 -23.92
N ALA A 15 8.43 15.52 -23.39
CA ALA A 15 8.03 16.81 -22.86
C ALA A 15 7.60 17.77 -24.00
N HIS A 16 6.33 17.72 -24.40
CA HIS A 16 5.71 18.76 -25.21
C HIS A 16 4.47 19.28 -24.51
N HIS A 17 4.50 20.58 -24.20
CA HIS A 17 3.44 21.46 -23.69
C HIS A 17 2.81 21.04 -22.35
N VAL A 18 3.33 21.64 -21.29
CA VAL A 18 2.58 21.89 -20.07
C VAL A 18 1.62 23.04 -20.36
N ASP A 19 0.46 22.75 -20.94
CA ASP A 19 -0.64 23.69 -20.92
C ASP A 19 -1.08 23.88 -19.46
N ARG A 20 -1.03 25.13 -19.01
CA ARG A 20 -1.50 25.58 -17.71
C ARG A 20 -3.00 25.32 -17.59
N TRP A 21 -3.37 24.17 -17.08
CA TRP A 21 -4.73 23.97 -16.59
C TRP A 21 -4.86 24.55 -15.18
N ALA A 22 -5.04 25.87 -15.12
CA ALA A 22 -5.56 26.57 -13.96
C ALA A 22 -7.08 26.40 -13.90
N GLY A 23 -7.53 25.17 -13.68
CA GLY A 23 -8.90 24.85 -13.32
C GLY A 23 -8.86 24.07 -12.02
N ALA A 24 -9.45 24.61 -10.96
CA ALA A 24 -9.61 23.94 -9.69
C ALA A 24 -10.55 22.73 -9.84
N HIS A 25 -10.06 21.61 -10.40
CA HIS A 25 -10.74 20.34 -10.29
C HIS A 25 -10.55 19.83 -8.85
N PRO A 26 -11.63 19.46 -8.13
CA PRO A 26 -11.56 18.91 -6.78
C PRO A 26 -10.86 17.55 -6.70
N THR A 27 -10.43 16.99 -7.82
CA THR A 27 -9.90 15.64 -8.03
C THR A 27 -8.38 15.57 -8.18
N TYR A 28 -7.64 16.57 -7.68
CA TYR A 28 -6.18 16.54 -7.81
C TYR A 28 -5.57 15.42 -6.95
N LEU A 29 -5.08 14.34 -7.62
CA LEU A 29 -4.33 13.26 -6.98
C LEU A 29 -2.83 13.58 -7.06
N ARG A 30 -2.17 13.65 -5.89
CA ARG A 30 -0.72 13.86 -5.79
C ARG A 30 -0.02 12.52 -5.91
N ILE A 31 0.84 12.37 -6.89
CA ILE A 31 1.54 11.13 -7.21
C ILE A 31 3.04 11.35 -7.05
N GLY A 32 3.66 10.61 -6.15
CA GLY A 32 5.10 10.65 -5.91
C GLY A 32 5.89 9.63 -6.72
N GLY A 33 5.22 8.72 -7.43
CA GLY A 33 5.86 7.72 -8.28
C GLY A 33 4.89 6.79 -8.95
N VAL A 34 5.34 6.11 -10.01
CA VAL A 34 4.59 5.07 -10.72
C VAL A 34 5.53 3.91 -11.05
N VAL A 35 5.08 2.69 -10.76
CA VAL A 35 5.68 1.47 -11.31
C VAL A 35 4.84 1.01 -12.49
N PRO A 36 5.41 1.00 -13.71
CA PRO A 36 4.65 0.74 -14.94
C PRO A 36 4.13 -0.69 -15.08
N LEU A 37 4.80 -1.65 -14.43
CA LEU A 37 4.44 -3.06 -14.41
C LEU A 37 4.87 -3.71 -13.11
N SER A 38 3.94 -4.38 -12.45
CA SER A 38 4.17 -5.23 -11.30
C SER A 38 3.39 -6.54 -11.46
N THR A 39 4.01 -7.64 -11.02
CA THR A 39 3.43 -8.98 -10.94
C THR A 39 3.14 -9.41 -9.50
N THR A 40 3.40 -8.52 -8.52
CA THR A 40 3.36 -8.86 -7.09
C THR A 40 2.41 -8.01 -6.27
N ASP A 41 1.99 -6.85 -6.82
CA ASP A 41 1.18 -5.88 -6.08
C ASP A 41 -0.33 -6.13 -6.18
N TYR A 42 -0.76 -6.95 -7.13
CA TYR A 42 -2.11 -7.49 -7.24
C TYR A 42 -2.00 -9.00 -7.54
N PRO A 43 -2.49 -9.91 -6.70
CA PRO A 43 -2.38 -11.35 -6.93
C PRO A 43 -2.93 -11.77 -8.29
N ASP A 44 -2.18 -12.59 -9.01
CA ASP A 44 -2.55 -13.20 -10.30
C ASP A 44 -2.87 -12.21 -11.43
N HIS A 45 -2.48 -10.93 -11.29
CA HIS A 45 -2.74 -9.88 -12.26
C HIS A 45 -1.50 -9.05 -12.57
N LEU A 46 -1.37 -8.65 -13.84
CA LEU A 46 -0.42 -7.64 -14.27
C LEU A 46 -0.96 -6.25 -13.91
N SER A 47 -0.23 -5.50 -13.10
CA SER A 47 -0.71 -4.22 -12.60
C SER A 47 0.29 -3.09 -12.79
N ALA A 48 -0.21 -1.86 -12.94
CA ALA A 48 0.58 -0.67 -12.66
C ALA A 48 0.36 -0.26 -11.20
N VAL A 49 1.40 0.29 -10.56
CA VAL A 49 1.29 0.80 -9.18
C VAL A 49 1.47 2.31 -9.16
N VAL A 50 0.47 3.02 -8.65
CA VAL A 50 0.46 4.48 -8.48
C VAL A 50 0.73 4.79 -7.01
N PHE A 51 1.86 5.44 -6.72
CA PHE A 51 2.26 5.79 -5.36
C PHE A 51 1.77 7.20 -5.01
N CYS A 52 0.75 7.26 -4.17
CA CYS A 52 0.19 8.51 -3.66
C CYS A 52 1.17 9.22 -2.72
N GLN A 53 1.32 10.53 -2.89
CA GLN A 53 2.15 11.39 -2.05
C GLN A 53 1.43 11.72 -0.73
N GLY A 54 2.17 11.71 0.37
CA GLY A 54 1.71 12.06 1.70
C GLY A 54 1.32 10.86 2.57
N CYS A 55 1.85 10.84 3.79
CA CYS A 55 1.45 9.92 4.84
C CYS A 55 1.51 10.63 6.20
N PRO A 56 0.48 10.53 7.07
CA PRO A 56 0.52 11.16 8.39
C PRO A 56 1.26 10.31 9.43
N TRP A 57 1.52 9.03 9.16
CA TRP A 57 2.28 8.16 10.05
C TRP A 57 3.78 8.30 9.81
N ARG A 58 4.56 7.96 10.84
CA ARG A 58 6.03 8.00 10.84
C ARG A 58 6.56 6.65 11.30
N CYS A 59 6.24 5.60 10.51
CA CYS A 59 6.69 4.25 10.82
C CYS A 59 8.22 4.18 10.76
N GLY A 60 8.84 3.61 11.80
CA GLY A 60 10.29 3.50 11.90
C GLY A 60 10.95 2.66 10.82
N TYR A 61 10.19 1.83 10.11
CA TYR A 61 10.64 0.99 9.00
C TYR A 61 10.04 1.41 7.65
N CYS A 62 9.71 2.70 7.47
CA CYS A 62 9.12 3.17 6.21
C CYS A 62 10.08 2.96 5.03
N HIS A 63 9.64 2.20 4.02
CA HIS A 63 10.42 1.97 2.79
C HIS A 63 10.35 3.14 1.80
N ASN A 64 9.35 4.02 1.95
CA ASN A 64 9.11 5.15 1.06
C ASN A 64 9.11 6.50 1.82
N PRO A 65 10.21 6.87 2.51
CA PRO A 65 10.24 8.08 3.32
C PRO A 65 10.04 9.35 2.48
N HIS A 66 10.39 9.34 1.20
CA HIS A 66 10.15 10.43 0.25
C HIS A 66 8.65 10.69 -0.01
N LEU A 67 7.79 9.71 0.25
CA LEU A 67 6.33 9.85 0.14
C LEU A 67 5.65 10.36 1.43
N LEU A 68 6.40 10.59 2.53
CA LEU A 68 5.81 11.08 3.78
C LEU A 68 5.35 12.55 3.70
N PRO A 69 6.09 13.48 3.08
CA PRO A 69 5.64 14.86 2.92
C PRO A 69 4.34 14.93 2.11
N ARG A 70 3.47 15.89 2.48
CA ARG A 70 2.20 16.08 1.76
C ARG A 70 2.38 16.62 0.34
N ARG A 71 3.52 17.25 0.05
CA ARG A 71 3.88 17.80 -1.25
C ARG A 71 5.30 17.39 -1.60
N ASN A 72 5.53 17.21 -2.89
CA ASN A 72 6.84 17.00 -3.45
C ASN A 72 6.97 17.88 -4.70
N ALA A 73 8.16 18.45 -4.93
CA ALA A 73 8.44 19.23 -6.14
C ALA A 73 8.38 18.39 -7.43
N GLN A 74 8.46 17.07 -7.30
CA GLN A 74 8.55 16.10 -8.40
C GLN A 74 7.27 15.23 -8.48
N GLU A 75 6.09 15.82 -8.22
CA GLU A 75 4.83 15.10 -8.36
C GLU A 75 4.53 14.82 -9.84
N ILE A 76 4.07 13.60 -10.13
CA ILE A 76 3.65 13.19 -11.48
C ILE A 76 2.20 13.67 -11.69
N PRO A 77 1.91 14.42 -12.76
CA PRO A 77 0.54 14.83 -13.07
C PRO A 77 -0.37 13.62 -13.32
N TRP A 78 -1.57 13.62 -12.75
CA TRP A 78 -2.54 12.53 -12.95
C TRP A 78 -2.87 12.29 -14.43
N GLN A 79 -2.93 13.35 -15.21
CA GLN A 79 -3.17 13.27 -16.66
C GLN A 79 -2.09 12.47 -17.40
N ASP A 80 -0.84 12.55 -16.96
CA ASP A 80 0.25 11.77 -17.57
C ASP A 80 0.13 10.29 -17.22
N VAL A 81 -0.33 9.98 -15.99
CA VAL A 81 -0.67 8.59 -15.61
C VAL A 81 -1.83 8.08 -16.45
N MET A 82 -2.88 8.88 -16.68
CA MET A 82 -4.02 8.50 -17.51
C MET A 82 -3.61 8.25 -18.97
N LYS A 83 -2.73 9.09 -19.55
CA LYS A 83 -2.16 8.87 -20.90
C LYS A 83 -1.35 7.58 -20.96
N PHE A 84 -0.58 7.28 -19.92
CA PHE A 84 0.15 6.01 -19.81
C PHE A 84 -0.81 4.83 -19.76
N LEU A 85 -1.82 4.85 -18.89
CA LEU A 85 -2.81 3.78 -18.74
C LEU A 85 -3.59 3.55 -20.04
N ALA A 86 -3.94 4.61 -20.77
CA ALA A 86 -4.64 4.50 -22.06
C ALA A 86 -3.88 3.61 -23.06
N ARG A 87 -2.53 3.69 -23.07
CA ARG A 87 -1.67 2.85 -23.92
C ARG A 87 -1.46 1.43 -23.37
N ARG A 88 -1.92 1.15 -22.18
CA ARG A 88 -1.77 -0.15 -21.49
C ARG A 88 -3.07 -0.95 -21.40
N ARG A 89 -4.16 -0.43 -21.97
CA ARG A 89 -5.42 -1.17 -22.06
C ARG A 89 -5.22 -2.48 -22.84
N GLY A 90 -5.70 -3.57 -22.26
CA GLY A 90 -5.49 -4.93 -22.80
C GLY A 90 -4.09 -5.52 -22.56
N LEU A 91 -3.15 -4.76 -21.96
CA LEU A 91 -1.81 -5.24 -21.58
C LEU A 91 -1.65 -5.36 -20.05
N LEU A 92 -2.39 -4.56 -19.30
CA LEU A 92 -2.46 -4.63 -17.85
C LEU A 92 -3.89 -4.96 -17.43
N ASP A 93 -4.02 -5.68 -16.34
CA ASP A 93 -5.31 -6.08 -15.77
C ASP A 93 -5.80 -5.08 -14.73
N ALA A 94 -4.88 -4.47 -13.99
CA ALA A 94 -5.20 -3.69 -12.81
C ALA A 94 -4.32 -2.44 -12.64
N VAL A 95 -4.85 -1.48 -11.86
CA VAL A 95 -4.10 -0.36 -11.30
C VAL A 95 -4.20 -0.42 -9.78
N VAL A 96 -3.05 -0.43 -9.12
CA VAL A 96 -2.95 -0.46 -7.65
C VAL A 96 -2.60 0.92 -7.13
N PHE A 97 -3.45 1.49 -6.30
CA PHE A 97 -3.15 2.71 -5.56
C PHE A 97 -2.43 2.34 -4.25
N SER A 98 -1.22 2.85 -4.10
CA SER A 98 -0.31 2.58 -2.98
C SER A 98 0.40 3.88 -2.56
N GLY A 99 1.55 3.82 -1.89
CA GLY A 99 2.43 4.96 -1.67
C GLY A 99 2.65 5.30 -0.21
N GLY A 100 2.41 6.56 0.16
CA GLY A 100 2.35 6.96 1.55
C GLY A 100 1.09 6.39 2.20
N GLU A 101 -0.02 7.14 2.12
CA GLU A 101 -1.35 6.62 2.46
C GLU A 101 -2.37 7.15 1.44
N PRO A 102 -2.85 6.32 0.52
CA PRO A 102 -3.76 6.74 -0.54
C PRO A 102 -5.05 7.37 -0.02
N THR A 103 -5.62 6.82 1.06
CA THR A 103 -6.87 7.33 1.66
C THR A 103 -6.74 8.72 2.28
N LEU A 104 -5.51 9.27 2.38
CA LEU A 104 -5.29 10.66 2.74
C LEU A 104 -5.87 11.63 1.69
N GLN A 105 -5.88 11.23 0.42
CA GLN A 105 -6.18 12.11 -0.69
C GLN A 105 -7.67 12.13 -1.04
N ALA A 106 -8.26 13.33 -1.08
CA ALA A 106 -9.69 13.50 -1.37
C ALA A 106 -10.05 13.06 -2.81
N GLY A 107 -9.12 13.24 -3.76
CA GLY A 107 -9.33 12.88 -5.17
C GLY A 107 -9.21 11.38 -5.48
N LEU A 108 -8.86 10.54 -4.49
CA LEU A 108 -8.63 9.11 -4.76
C LEU A 108 -9.87 8.41 -5.35
N GLY A 109 -11.05 8.68 -4.80
CA GLY A 109 -12.27 8.02 -5.29
C GLY A 109 -12.60 8.35 -6.75
N GLU A 110 -12.31 9.57 -7.20
CA GLU A 110 -12.49 9.95 -8.61
C GLU A 110 -11.47 9.25 -9.49
N ALA A 111 -10.18 9.27 -9.10
CA ALA A 111 -9.14 8.57 -9.82
C ALA A 111 -9.46 7.06 -9.97
N MET A 112 -10.00 6.41 -8.92
CA MET A 112 -10.44 5.02 -8.99
C MET A 112 -11.59 4.82 -9.99
N ARG A 113 -12.56 5.76 -10.07
CA ARG A 113 -13.64 5.68 -11.06
C ARG A 113 -13.12 5.82 -12.50
N GLU A 114 -12.23 6.79 -12.74
CA GLU A 114 -11.60 6.98 -14.04
C GLU A 114 -10.85 5.72 -14.50
N VAL A 115 -10.09 5.08 -13.60
CA VAL A 115 -9.39 3.82 -13.88
C VAL A 115 -10.38 2.69 -14.22
N ARG A 116 -11.47 2.56 -13.48
CA ARG A 116 -12.53 1.56 -13.77
C ARG A 116 -13.20 1.81 -15.10
N GLN A 117 -13.48 3.07 -15.44
CA GLN A 117 -14.05 3.46 -16.76
C GLN A 117 -13.13 3.09 -17.92
N MET A 118 -11.83 3.02 -17.71
CA MET A 118 -10.85 2.53 -18.70
C MET A 118 -10.85 1.00 -18.84
N GLY A 119 -11.55 0.28 -17.97
CA GLY A 119 -11.64 -1.18 -17.97
C GLY A 119 -10.63 -1.90 -17.10
N PHE A 120 -9.85 -1.19 -16.27
CA PHE A 120 -8.94 -1.81 -15.31
C PHE A 120 -9.64 -2.19 -14.01
N ARG A 121 -9.17 -3.26 -13.37
CA ARG A 121 -9.44 -3.54 -11.96
C ARG A 121 -8.72 -2.54 -11.08
N VAL A 122 -9.26 -2.28 -9.90
CA VAL A 122 -8.70 -1.35 -8.92
C VAL A 122 -8.22 -2.10 -7.69
N GLY A 123 -6.91 -2.04 -7.45
CA GLY A 123 -6.28 -2.47 -6.20
C GLY A 123 -6.02 -1.30 -5.27
N LEU A 124 -6.08 -1.52 -3.96
CA LEU A 124 -5.75 -0.53 -2.94
C LEU A 124 -4.81 -1.12 -1.89
N HIS A 125 -3.63 -0.51 -1.71
CA HIS A 125 -2.76 -0.76 -0.57
C HIS A 125 -2.92 0.35 0.46
N THR A 126 -3.27 0.01 1.69
CA THR A 126 -3.51 0.99 2.75
C THR A 126 -2.99 0.53 4.11
N ALA A 127 -2.67 1.47 4.97
CA ALA A 127 -2.42 1.21 6.38
C ALA A 127 -3.69 1.34 7.25
N GLY A 128 -4.84 1.64 6.63
CA GLY A 128 -6.11 1.76 7.32
C GLY A 128 -6.23 3.00 8.22
N ILE A 129 -5.59 4.10 7.81
CA ILE A 129 -5.50 5.32 8.64
C ILE A 129 -6.85 6.05 8.77
N TYR A 130 -7.68 6.01 7.73
CA TYR A 130 -8.93 6.77 7.63
C TYR A 130 -10.14 5.85 7.37
N PRO A 131 -10.70 5.19 8.40
CA PRO A 131 -11.78 4.22 8.23
C PRO A 131 -12.99 4.76 7.46
N ARG A 132 -13.43 6.00 7.77
CA ARG A 132 -14.57 6.63 7.08
C ARG A 132 -14.32 6.83 5.58
N ARG A 133 -13.10 7.21 5.20
CA ARG A 133 -12.74 7.37 3.78
C ARG A 133 -12.61 6.02 3.11
N LEU A 134 -11.97 5.05 3.79
CA LEU A 134 -11.87 3.69 3.30
C LEU A 134 -13.25 3.10 3.01
N LYS A 135 -14.22 3.24 3.93
CA LYS A 135 -15.59 2.78 3.74
C LYS A 135 -16.21 3.30 2.43
N ALA A 136 -15.97 4.57 2.09
CA ALA A 136 -16.46 5.17 0.85
C ALA A 136 -15.74 4.67 -0.42
N LEU A 137 -14.54 4.11 -0.29
CA LEU A 137 -13.75 3.59 -1.40
C LEU A 137 -13.96 2.09 -1.67
N LEU A 138 -14.43 1.33 -0.68
CA LEU A 138 -14.65 -0.12 -0.80
C LEU A 138 -15.50 -0.50 -2.03
N PRO A 139 -16.61 0.21 -2.37
CA PRO A 139 -17.39 -0.11 -3.57
C PRO A 139 -16.66 0.12 -4.90
N LEU A 140 -15.53 0.83 -4.89
CA LEU A 140 -14.69 1.10 -6.04
C LEU A 140 -13.46 0.19 -6.11
N THR A 141 -13.25 -0.67 -5.11
CA THR A 141 -12.06 -1.50 -4.95
C THR A 141 -12.38 -2.95 -5.28
N ASP A 142 -11.59 -3.56 -6.17
CA ASP A 142 -11.75 -4.96 -6.52
C ASP A 142 -10.86 -5.85 -5.65
N TRP A 143 -9.75 -5.32 -5.14
CA TRP A 143 -8.86 -6.01 -4.22
C TRP A 143 -8.15 -5.04 -3.29
N ILE A 144 -7.96 -5.42 -2.04
CA ILE A 144 -7.32 -4.57 -1.03
C ILE A 144 -6.26 -5.31 -0.22
N ALA A 145 -5.08 -4.71 -0.11
CA ALA A 145 -4.07 -5.13 0.85
C ALA A 145 -3.98 -4.12 1.99
N MET A 146 -4.15 -4.58 3.21
CA MET A 146 -4.01 -3.73 4.37
C MET A 146 -2.85 -4.16 5.26
N ASP A 147 -1.97 -3.22 5.58
CA ASP A 147 -0.87 -3.46 6.50
C ASP A 147 -1.34 -3.43 7.96
N ILE A 148 -1.14 -4.54 8.67
CA ILE A 148 -1.23 -4.62 10.13
C ILE A 148 0.18 -4.50 10.69
N LYS A 149 0.48 -3.37 11.32
CA LYS A 149 1.87 -2.99 11.64
C LYS A 149 2.37 -3.47 13.01
N ALA A 150 1.45 -3.77 13.93
CA ALA A 150 1.73 -4.24 15.28
C ALA A 150 0.42 -4.74 15.94
N PRO A 151 0.44 -5.37 17.12
CA PRO A 151 -0.75 -5.49 17.96
C PRO A 151 -1.43 -4.13 18.15
N PHE A 152 -2.75 -4.05 18.04
CA PHE A 152 -3.46 -2.76 18.01
C PHE A 152 -3.17 -1.85 19.21
N ALA A 153 -2.93 -2.42 20.38
CA ALA A 153 -2.53 -1.66 21.57
C ALA A 153 -1.12 -1.05 21.48
N ALA A 154 -0.24 -1.61 20.63
CA ALA A 154 1.15 -1.17 20.47
C ALA A 154 1.38 -0.31 19.22
N TYR A 155 0.32 -0.02 18.45
CA TYR A 155 0.44 0.69 17.17
C TYR A 155 1.10 2.05 17.26
N ALA A 156 0.84 2.80 18.34
CA ALA A 156 1.39 4.15 18.52
C ALA A 156 2.91 4.16 18.53
N ALA A 157 3.54 3.13 19.11
CA ALA A 157 5.00 2.99 19.13
C ALA A 157 5.57 2.76 17.73
N THR A 158 4.85 2.04 16.86
CA THR A 158 5.30 1.75 15.49
C THR A 158 5.04 2.91 14.54
N THR A 159 3.90 3.62 14.68
CA THR A 159 3.42 4.62 13.73
C THR A 159 3.71 6.07 14.12
N GLY A 160 4.15 6.29 15.36
CA GLY A 160 4.34 7.62 15.92
C GLY A 160 3.04 8.42 16.13
N ARG A 161 1.87 7.74 16.15
CA ARG A 161 0.56 8.40 16.29
C ARG A 161 -0.33 7.71 17.31
N ARG A 162 -0.89 8.51 18.25
CA ARG A 162 -1.95 8.04 19.17
C ARG A 162 -3.15 7.55 18.36
N ASP A 163 -3.94 6.66 18.92
CA ASP A 163 -5.19 6.12 18.35
C ASP A 163 -5.05 5.43 16.97
N SER A 164 -3.81 5.27 16.47
CA SER A 164 -3.57 4.61 15.18
C SER A 164 -4.04 3.15 15.18
N GLY A 165 -3.92 2.45 16.31
CA GLY A 165 -4.42 1.08 16.46
C GLY A 165 -5.94 0.99 16.40
N LYS A 166 -6.67 1.98 16.93
CA LYS A 166 -8.13 2.06 16.83
C LYS A 166 -8.56 2.20 15.37
N ALA A 167 -7.95 3.16 14.65
CA ALA A 167 -8.24 3.38 13.23
C ALA A 167 -7.93 2.13 12.38
N ALA A 168 -6.77 1.50 12.60
CA ALA A 168 -6.40 0.29 11.88
C ALA A 168 -7.37 -0.88 12.15
N ARG A 169 -7.80 -1.07 13.41
CA ARG A 169 -8.77 -2.10 13.77
C ARG A 169 -10.14 -1.86 13.14
N GLU A 170 -10.63 -0.61 13.15
CA GLU A 170 -11.88 -0.23 12.50
C GLU A 170 -11.81 -0.46 10.98
N SER A 171 -10.71 -0.05 10.34
CA SER A 171 -10.48 -0.28 8.91
C SER A 171 -10.42 -1.77 8.57
N MET A 172 -9.75 -2.58 9.37
CA MET A 172 -9.71 -4.04 9.20
C MET A 172 -11.14 -4.63 9.24
N GLN A 173 -11.94 -4.22 10.22
CA GLN A 173 -13.33 -4.71 10.34
C GLN A 173 -14.16 -4.32 9.12
N LEU A 174 -14.04 -3.06 8.65
CA LEU A 174 -14.74 -2.61 7.44
C LEU A 174 -14.37 -3.42 6.20
N ILE A 175 -13.11 -3.82 6.06
CA ILE A 175 -12.65 -4.67 4.96
C ILE A 175 -13.27 -6.06 5.09
N LEU A 176 -13.22 -6.68 6.27
CA LEU A 176 -13.81 -8.00 6.52
C LEU A 176 -15.32 -8.04 6.22
N ASP A 177 -16.04 -6.98 6.59
CA ASP A 177 -17.49 -6.87 6.40
C ASP A 177 -17.89 -6.51 4.96
N SER A 178 -16.94 -6.04 4.12
CA SER A 178 -17.26 -5.51 2.79
C SER A 178 -17.45 -6.57 1.71
N GLY A 179 -16.92 -7.77 1.93
CA GLY A 179 -16.86 -8.81 0.90
C GLY A 179 -15.84 -8.56 -0.23
N VAL A 180 -15.07 -7.46 -0.19
CA VAL A 180 -13.99 -7.20 -1.16
C VAL A 180 -12.85 -8.20 -0.95
N ASP A 181 -12.30 -8.74 -2.03
CA ASP A 181 -11.12 -9.60 -1.97
C ASP A 181 -9.95 -8.88 -1.31
N HIS A 182 -9.33 -9.52 -0.32
CA HIS A 182 -8.33 -8.83 0.49
C HIS A 182 -7.22 -9.74 1.01
N GLU A 183 -6.11 -9.08 1.38
CA GLU A 183 -5.00 -9.68 2.12
C GLU A 183 -4.57 -8.72 3.24
N PHE A 184 -4.42 -9.23 4.45
CA PHE A 184 -3.74 -8.49 5.52
C PHE A 184 -2.26 -8.84 5.53
N ARG A 185 -1.40 -7.84 5.76
CA ARG A 185 0.05 -7.97 5.70
C ARG A 185 0.71 -7.47 6.96
N THR A 186 1.79 -8.11 7.38
CA THR A 186 2.65 -7.57 8.45
C THR A 186 4.09 -7.58 7.99
N THR A 187 4.72 -6.39 7.96
CA THR A 187 6.18 -6.28 7.79
C THR A 187 6.86 -6.68 9.08
N VAL A 188 7.77 -7.63 8.98
CA VAL A 188 8.41 -8.30 10.11
C VAL A 188 9.87 -7.91 10.23
N HIS A 189 10.25 -7.39 11.40
CA HIS A 189 11.62 -7.12 11.78
C HIS A 189 11.83 -7.51 13.24
N ALA A 190 12.88 -8.27 13.53
CA ALA A 190 13.10 -8.89 14.85
C ALA A 190 13.14 -7.88 16.01
N SER A 191 13.72 -6.68 15.77
CA SER A 191 13.80 -5.64 16.82
C SER A 191 12.48 -4.88 17.04
N LEU A 192 11.55 -4.92 16.07
CA LEU A 192 10.29 -4.19 16.16
C LEU A 192 9.13 -5.09 16.53
N LEU A 193 9.18 -6.34 16.11
CA LEU A 193 8.12 -7.32 16.33
C LEU A 193 8.75 -8.69 16.66
N PRO A 194 9.07 -8.97 17.91
CA PRO A 194 9.60 -10.28 18.34
C PRO A 194 8.66 -11.44 17.96
N SER A 195 9.22 -12.63 17.73
CA SER A 195 8.47 -13.81 17.26
C SER A 195 7.27 -14.16 18.15
N SER A 196 7.43 -14.06 19.47
CA SER A 196 6.34 -14.30 20.43
C SER A 196 5.20 -13.29 20.30
N THR A 197 5.52 -12.02 20.01
CA THR A 197 4.53 -10.95 19.75
C THR A 197 3.85 -11.17 18.42
N LEU A 198 4.59 -11.58 17.39
CA LEU A 198 4.02 -11.90 16.07
C LEU A 198 3.07 -13.10 16.16
N ALA A 199 3.42 -14.15 16.90
CA ALA A 199 2.54 -15.30 17.10
C ALA A 199 1.21 -14.89 17.76
N LYS A 200 1.25 -14.07 18.82
CA LYS A 200 0.05 -13.53 19.48
C LYS A 200 -0.77 -12.64 18.56
N LEU A 201 -0.11 -11.83 17.72
CA LEU A 201 -0.78 -11.01 16.72
C LEU A 201 -1.52 -11.89 15.70
N ALA A 202 -0.85 -12.88 15.12
CA ALA A 202 -1.43 -13.82 14.15
C ALA A 202 -2.66 -14.55 14.73
N GLN A 203 -2.56 -15.08 15.96
CA GLN A 203 -3.69 -15.69 16.65
C GLN A 203 -4.85 -14.71 16.89
N SER A 204 -4.54 -13.44 17.23
CA SER A 204 -5.55 -12.42 17.41
C SER A 204 -6.28 -12.08 16.10
N LEU A 205 -5.52 -11.95 14.99
CA LEU A 205 -6.09 -11.68 13.67
C LEU A 205 -6.99 -12.84 13.19
N ALA A 206 -6.56 -14.07 13.37
CA ALA A 206 -7.36 -15.25 13.04
C ALA A 206 -8.70 -15.29 13.81
N ARG A 207 -8.66 -14.98 15.13
CA ARG A 207 -9.89 -14.88 15.96
C ARG A 207 -10.81 -13.74 15.53
N LEU A 208 -10.25 -12.66 14.95
CA LEU A 208 -11.03 -11.53 14.41
C LEU A 208 -11.57 -11.79 13.01
N GLY A 209 -11.36 -12.99 12.45
CA GLY A 209 -11.92 -13.39 11.17
C GLY A 209 -10.99 -13.21 9.95
N VAL A 210 -9.75 -12.78 10.15
CA VAL A 210 -8.75 -12.73 9.06
C VAL A 210 -8.52 -14.14 8.51
N ARG A 211 -8.65 -14.31 7.18
CA ARG A 211 -8.46 -15.58 6.48
C ARG A 211 -7.24 -15.57 5.56
N ASN A 212 -6.91 -14.42 4.97
CA ASN A 212 -5.79 -14.24 4.07
C ASN A 212 -4.74 -13.35 4.74
N TYR A 213 -3.59 -13.92 5.07
CA TYR A 213 -2.54 -13.22 5.82
C TYR A 213 -1.16 -13.45 5.24
N ALA A 214 -0.38 -12.39 5.09
CA ALA A 214 0.99 -12.45 4.59
C ALA A 214 1.98 -11.82 5.57
N LEU A 215 3.11 -12.48 5.76
CA LEU A 215 4.27 -11.89 6.40
C LEU A 215 5.23 -11.37 5.33
N GLN A 216 5.71 -10.14 5.50
CA GLN A 216 6.71 -9.53 4.64
C GLN A 216 7.98 -9.29 5.45
N GLU A 217 9.06 -9.94 5.08
CA GLU A 217 10.34 -9.71 5.74
C GLU A 217 10.85 -8.30 5.41
N PHE A 218 11.31 -7.60 6.43
CA PHE A 218 11.82 -6.23 6.29
C PHE A 218 13.01 -6.19 5.33
N ARG A 219 13.05 -5.19 4.48
CA ARG A 219 14.19 -4.87 3.59
C ARG A 219 14.79 -3.54 4.02
N ALA A 220 16.10 -3.49 4.22
CA ALA A 220 16.78 -2.25 4.60
C ALA A 220 16.83 -1.22 3.45
N ARG A 221 16.79 -1.70 2.20
CA ARG A 221 16.85 -0.84 1.01
C ARG A 221 15.65 0.11 0.95
N GLY A 222 15.91 1.40 0.83
CA GLY A 222 14.88 2.45 0.79
C GLY A 222 14.43 2.96 2.16
N CYS A 223 14.79 2.28 3.25
CA CYS A 223 14.45 2.72 4.59
C CYS A 223 15.41 3.81 5.09
N ALA A 224 14.86 4.94 5.54
CA ALA A 224 15.66 6.03 6.13
C ALA A 224 15.98 5.81 7.62
N SER A 225 15.41 4.78 8.23
CA SER A 225 15.59 4.52 9.66
C SER A 225 16.90 3.76 9.93
N PRO A 226 17.54 4.00 11.11
CA PRO A 226 18.65 3.20 11.58
C PRO A 226 18.25 1.79 12.05
N VAL A 227 17.11 1.28 11.64
CA VAL A 227 16.73 -0.12 11.89
C VAL A 227 17.81 -0.99 11.26
N ARG A 228 18.65 -1.56 12.14
CA ARG A 228 19.81 -2.36 11.71
C ARG A 228 19.34 -3.53 10.87
N GLN A 229 20.05 -3.79 9.78
CA GLN A 229 19.92 -5.05 9.07
C GLN A 229 20.11 -6.20 10.05
N VAL A 230 19.09 -7.01 10.25
CA VAL A 230 19.21 -8.24 11.00
C VAL A 230 19.82 -9.27 10.08
N THR A 231 20.98 -9.79 10.44
CA THR A 231 21.72 -10.76 9.64
C THR A 231 21.08 -12.15 9.59
N SER A 232 20.09 -12.39 10.44
CA SER A 232 19.31 -13.64 10.43
C SER A 232 17.82 -13.37 10.61
N SER A 233 17.03 -13.95 9.71
CA SER A 233 15.56 -13.94 9.85
C SER A 233 15.15 -14.90 10.98
N TYR A 234 14.27 -14.43 11.87
CA TYR A 234 13.64 -15.34 12.84
C TYR A 234 12.40 -16.05 12.25
N LEU A 235 12.03 -15.74 11.03
CA LEU A 235 10.96 -16.43 10.30
C LEU A 235 11.45 -17.80 9.82
N THR A 236 11.77 -18.69 10.77
CA THR A 236 12.14 -20.07 10.44
C THR A 236 10.95 -20.81 9.84
N ASP A 237 11.21 -21.85 9.05
CA ASP A 237 10.14 -22.67 8.46
C ASP A 237 9.27 -23.32 9.53
N SER A 238 9.85 -23.71 10.66
CA SER A 238 9.10 -24.24 11.80
C SER A 238 8.14 -23.19 12.36
N PHE A 239 8.60 -21.95 12.57
CA PHE A 239 7.75 -20.87 13.03
C PHE A 239 6.63 -20.55 12.03
N CYS A 240 6.95 -20.45 10.74
CA CYS A 240 5.95 -20.19 9.69
C CYS A 240 4.92 -21.32 9.60
N ARG A 241 5.35 -22.59 9.66
CA ARG A 241 4.42 -23.74 9.70
C ARG A 241 3.48 -23.71 10.90
N SER A 242 3.91 -23.20 12.06
CA SER A 242 3.04 -23.07 13.22
C SER A 242 1.90 -22.06 13.05
N LEU A 243 2.06 -21.07 12.15
CA LEU A 243 1.05 -20.06 11.86
C LEU A 243 0.10 -20.47 10.73
N THR A 244 0.54 -21.33 9.82
CA THR A 244 -0.24 -21.75 8.64
C THR A 244 -1.66 -22.23 8.98
N PRO A 245 -1.90 -23.07 10.00
CA PRO A 245 -3.24 -23.55 10.31
C PRO A 245 -4.24 -22.48 10.78
N LEU A 246 -3.75 -21.28 11.11
CA LEU A 246 -4.60 -20.18 11.58
C LEU A 246 -5.38 -19.49 10.46
N PHE A 247 -4.96 -19.65 9.20
CA PHE A 247 -5.47 -18.91 8.06
C PHE A 247 -5.85 -19.85 6.90
N SER A 248 -6.81 -19.45 6.09
CA SER A 248 -7.15 -20.17 4.86
C SER A 248 -6.07 -20.00 3.79
N SER A 249 -5.43 -18.81 3.75
CA SER A 249 -4.26 -18.52 2.92
C SER A 249 -3.21 -17.83 3.78
N PHE A 250 -2.00 -18.41 3.80
CA PHE A 250 -0.86 -17.83 4.53
C PHE A 250 0.38 -17.85 3.63
N SER A 251 1.04 -16.71 3.52
CA SER A 251 2.25 -16.57 2.72
C SER A 251 3.37 -15.85 3.47
N VAL A 252 4.61 -16.10 3.08
CA VAL A 252 5.80 -15.44 3.61
C VAL A 252 6.64 -14.92 2.46
N ARG A 253 6.77 -13.60 2.36
CA ARG A 253 7.59 -12.93 1.36
C ARG A 253 8.94 -12.61 1.99
N ARG A 254 9.97 -13.36 1.60
CA ARG A 254 11.34 -13.19 2.10
C ARG A 254 11.99 -11.93 1.50
N ALA A 255 12.90 -11.30 2.27
CA ALA A 255 13.80 -10.29 1.74
C ALA A 255 14.76 -10.97 0.74
N GLN A 256 14.90 -10.39 -0.45
CA GLN A 256 15.92 -10.76 -1.43
C GLN A 256 17.07 -9.77 -1.36
#